data_deb7dfdfbfbec6a126adddd0c522ae6e
#
_entry.id   deb7dfdfbfbec6a126adddd0c522ae6e
#
_cell.length_a   1.000
_cell.length_b   1.000
_cell.length_c   1.000
_cell.angle_alpha   90.00
_cell.angle_beta   90.00
_cell.angle_gamma   90.00
#
_symmetry.space_group_name_H-M   'P 1'
#
loop_
_entity.id
_entity.type
_entity.pdbx_description
1 polymer ?
#
loop_
_entity_poly.entity_id
_entity_poly.type
_entity_poly.pdbx_seq_one_letter_code
_entity_poly.pdbx_strand_id
1 'polypeptide(L)'
;CSSDLQLVSTTGSPQGVYVWGRTGRGKSFILDHFFASLPLAARRRVHFHHFFRELHQRLNAPGAPDLQTVMRQMTSGCRLLCFDEFHLHDPGDAMLIKALLEHLFQHGIVLLATSNYPPEMLLPNPLYHDRFLPSIALIRAHLTVVALNGEEDYRERHLSQDNAFCSGRMWVNPNAQQRQLYDLPSLPGEPVSLTVGYRTLLAAAASPALLHFTFTQLCQAATAVMDYLTLCESYAVWLLDEVPPLATVGPAAQQRFINVIDVLYEKQIRLLLVTRCDLETLVAGVELEDIQRTRSRLQQLPRAV
;
A
#
# COMPACT_ATOMS: atom_id res chain seq x y z
N CYS A 1 -3.26 -2.75 28.47
CA CYS A 1 -2.56 -2.69 27.15
C CYS A 1 -1.05 -2.41 27.24
N SER A 2 -0.52 -1.99 28.43
CA SER A 2 0.94 -1.80 28.62
C SER A 2 1.67 -3.08 29.04
N SER A 3 0.95 -4.10 29.51
CA SER A 3 1.52 -5.32 30.06
C SER A 3 1.95 -6.36 29.03
N ASP A 4 1.36 -6.33 27.83
CA ASP A 4 1.61 -7.37 26.81
C ASP A 4 2.86 -7.11 25.96
N LEU A 5 3.38 -5.88 25.99
CA LEU A 5 4.63 -5.50 25.30
C LEU A 5 5.89 -5.65 26.18
N GLN A 6 5.72 -6.01 27.47
CA GLN A 6 6.86 -6.29 28.37
C GLN A 6 7.48 -7.68 28.19
N LEU A 7 6.99 -8.51 27.25
CA LEU A 7 7.49 -9.86 26.96
C LEU A 7 8.85 -9.93 26.25
N VAL A 8 9.59 -8.82 26.14
CA VAL A 8 10.93 -8.80 25.52
C VAL A 8 12.05 -9.11 26.51
N SER A 9 11.77 -9.49 27.74
CA SER A 9 12.83 -9.80 28.69
C SER A 9 12.45 -10.89 29.69
N THR A 10 12.65 -12.16 29.33
CA THR A 10 13.13 -13.23 30.24
C THR A 10 13.59 -14.44 29.43
N THR A 11 14.88 -14.73 29.46
CA THR A 11 15.53 -16.05 29.23
C THR A 11 15.14 -16.81 27.94
N GLY A 12 15.17 -16.12 26.78
CA GLY A 12 15.08 -16.72 25.45
C GLY A 12 15.68 -15.78 24.42
N SER A 13 16.02 -16.25 23.24
CA SER A 13 16.39 -15.38 22.13
C SER A 13 15.32 -14.30 21.95
N PRO A 14 15.66 -13.03 21.74
CA PRO A 14 14.70 -11.96 21.61
C PRO A 14 13.75 -12.26 20.45
N GLN A 15 12.48 -12.49 20.76
CA GLN A 15 11.44 -12.71 19.77
C GLN A 15 10.97 -11.37 19.24
N GLY A 16 10.84 -11.27 17.93
CA GLY A 16 10.21 -10.10 17.32
C GLY A 16 8.70 -10.07 17.54
N VAL A 17 8.05 -8.99 17.12
CA VAL A 17 6.61 -8.80 17.28
C VAL A 17 5.98 -8.38 15.96
N TYR A 18 4.87 -9.01 15.63
CA TYR A 18 4.00 -8.63 14.52
C TYR A 18 2.67 -8.14 15.06
N VAL A 19 2.45 -6.83 15.00
CA VAL A 19 1.23 -6.18 15.50
C VAL A 19 0.29 -5.92 14.33
N TRP A 20 -0.90 -6.47 14.35
CA TRP A 20 -1.87 -6.23 13.29
C TRP A 20 -3.22 -5.78 13.83
N GLY A 21 -3.99 -5.12 12.98
CA GLY A 21 -5.33 -4.63 13.28
C GLY A 21 -5.77 -3.60 12.23
N ARG A 22 -7.07 -3.31 12.19
CA ARG A 22 -7.62 -2.34 11.23
C ARG A 22 -6.91 -0.98 11.35
N THR A 23 -6.98 -0.20 10.28
CA THR A 23 -6.51 1.20 10.26
C THR A 23 -7.20 1.99 11.38
N GLY A 24 -6.48 2.92 12.04
CA GLY A 24 -7.08 3.72 13.13
C GLY A 24 -6.92 3.17 14.54
N ARG A 25 -6.42 1.95 14.71
CA ARG A 25 -6.29 1.28 16.03
C ARG A 25 -5.04 1.70 16.83
N GLY A 26 -4.34 2.74 16.42
CA GLY A 26 -3.18 3.25 17.17
C GLY A 26 -1.91 2.41 17.04
N LYS A 27 -1.79 1.52 16.04
CA LYS A 27 -0.58 0.70 15.80
C LYS A 27 0.70 1.55 15.73
N SER A 28 0.67 2.59 14.90
CA SER A 28 1.82 3.49 14.73
C SER A 28 2.14 4.26 16.01
N PHE A 29 1.12 4.67 16.77
CA PHE A 29 1.31 5.32 18.07
C PHE A 29 1.99 4.40 19.09
N ILE A 30 1.54 3.14 19.17
CA ILE A 30 2.18 2.13 20.04
C ILE A 30 3.61 1.89 19.61
N LEU A 31 3.85 1.77 18.31
CA LEU A 31 5.19 1.58 17.76
C LEU A 31 6.09 2.79 18.04
N ASP A 32 5.58 4.02 17.88
CA ASP A 32 6.28 5.27 18.19
C ASP A 32 6.76 5.28 19.65
N HIS A 33 5.82 5.01 20.55
CA HIS A 33 6.10 5.04 21.98
C HIS A 33 7.10 3.95 22.39
N PHE A 34 6.90 2.73 21.88
CA PHE A 34 7.82 1.63 22.14
C PHE A 34 9.22 1.92 21.58
N PHE A 35 9.31 2.34 20.32
CA PHE A 35 10.58 2.65 19.68
C PHE A 35 11.33 3.77 20.39
N ALA A 36 10.64 4.80 20.87
CA ALA A 36 11.24 5.91 21.63
C ALA A 36 11.75 5.44 23.00
N SER A 37 11.07 4.53 23.67
CA SER A 37 11.42 4.05 25.01
C SER A 37 12.61 3.11 25.06
N LEU A 38 13.05 2.55 23.93
CA LEU A 38 14.15 1.60 23.88
C LEU A 38 15.52 2.32 23.98
N PRO A 39 16.36 2.00 24.94
CA PRO A 39 17.72 2.53 25.07
C PRO A 39 18.71 1.82 24.12
N LEU A 40 18.33 1.58 22.88
CA LEU A 40 19.10 0.84 21.89
C LEU A 40 19.53 1.76 20.75
N ALA A 41 20.84 2.00 20.61
CA ALA A 41 21.37 2.83 19.52
C ALA A 41 21.28 2.14 18.14
N ALA A 42 21.44 0.81 18.11
CA ALA A 42 21.44 0.00 16.87
C ALA A 42 20.01 -0.37 16.41
N ARG A 43 19.15 0.63 16.29
CA ARG A 43 17.74 0.48 15.87
C ARG A 43 17.45 1.28 14.62
N ARG A 44 16.64 0.72 13.73
CA ARG A 44 16.18 1.39 12.51
C ARG A 44 14.66 1.24 12.39
N ARG A 45 13.97 2.33 12.07
CA ARG A 45 12.55 2.34 11.72
C ARG A 45 12.37 2.86 10.31
N VAL A 46 11.54 2.20 9.53
CA VAL A 46 11.30 2.55 8.13
C VAL A 46 9.94 2.02 7.71
N HIS A 47 9.25 2.74 6.85
CA HIS A 47 8.08 2.19 6.18
C HIS A 47 8.50 1.02 5.29
N PHE A 48 7.75 -0.08 5.37
CA PHE A 48 8.07 -1.31 4.67
C PHE A 48 8.28 -1.09 3.16
N HIS A 49 7.39 -0.33 2.53
CA HIS A 49 7.49 -0.03 1.11
C HIS A 49 8.71 0.84 0.74
N HIS A 50 9.16 1.76 1.62
CA HIS A 50 10.39 2.52 1.38
C HIS A 50 11.62 1.62 1.41
N PHE A 51 11.66 0.66 2.35
CA PHE A 51 12.73 -0.33 2.43
C PHE A 51 12.79 -1.19 1.17
N PHE A 52 11.64 -1.66 0.69
CA PHE A 52 11.56 -2.47 -0.53
C PHE A 52 11.90 -1.68 -1.79
N ARG A 53 11.49 -0.41 -1.88
CA ARG A 53 11.91 0.49 -2.96
C ARG A 53 13.44 0.63 -3.00
N GLU A 54 14.07 0.85 -1.86
CA GLU A 54 15.53 0.93 -1.74
C GLU A 54 16.19 -0.39 -2.13
N LEU A 55 15.64 -1.53 -1.70
CA LEU A 55 16.12 -2.87 -2.06
C LEU A 55 16.08 -3.07 -3.58
N HIS A 56 14.96 -2.79 -4.23
CA HIS A 56 14.81 -2.90 -5.68
C HIS A 56 15.77 -1.96 -6.43
N GLN A 57 15.91 -0.72 -5.99
CA GLN A 57 16.86 0.23 -6.59
C GLN A 57 18.29 -0.29 -6.53
N ARG A 58 18.70 -0.83 -5.40
CA ARG A 58 20.06 -1.38 -5.22
C ARG A 58 20.29 -2.62 -6.06
N LEU A 59 19.30 -3.52 -6.16
CA LEU A 59 19.39 -4.75 -6.96
C LEU A 59 19.40 -4.48 -8.48
N ASN A 60 18.74 -3.41 -8.93
CA ASN A 60 18.67 -3.07 -10.36
C ASN A 60 19.74 -2.06 -10.81
N ALA A 61 20.62 -1.60 -9.92
CA ALA A 61 21.72 -0.69 -10.26
C ALA A 61 22.74 -1.40 -11.17
N PRO A 62 23.37 -0.71 -12.12
CA PRO A 62 24.46 -1.28 -12.92
C PRO A 62 25.59 -1.77 -12.01
N GLY A 63 25.99 -3.04 -12.17
CA GLY A 63 27.01 -3.67 -11.32
C GLY A 63 26.54 -3.99 -9.90
N ALA A 64 25.22 -4.10 -9.67
CA ALA A 64 24.67 -4.43 -8.37
C ALA A 64 25.27 -5.72 -7.78
N PRO A 65 25.53 -5.73 -6.47
CA PRO A 65 25.90 -6.97 -5.78
C PRO A 65 24.71 -7.94 -5.72
N ASP A 66 25.00 -9.18 -5.29
CA ASP A 66 23.93 -10.15 -5.05
C ASP A 66 22.98 -9.74 -3.91
N LEU A 67 21.80 -10.36 -3.89
CA LEU A 67 20.73 -10.08 -2.93
C LEU A 67 21.20 -10.12 -1.47
N GLN A 68 22.00 -11.12 -1.11
CA GLN A 68 22.49 -11.31 0.26
C GLN A 68 23.41 -10.15 0.67
N THR A 69 24.26 -9.72 -0.23
CA THR A 69 25.17 -8.58 0.00
C THR A 69 24.40 -7.29 0.15
N VAL A 70 23.39 -7.04 -0.69
CA VAL A 70 22.52 -5.86 -0.58
C VAL A 70 21.78 -5.86 0.75
N MET A 71 21.17 -6.99 1.15
CA MET A 71 20.47 -7.11 2.43
C MET A 71 21.40 -6.85 3.62
N ARG A 72 22.62 -7.40 3.59
CA ARG A 72 23.63 -7.17 4.62
C ARG A 72 24.00 -5.69 4.73
N GLN A 73 24.17 -5.00 3.61
CA GLN A 73 24.46 -3.57 3.60
C GLN A 73 23.31 -2.74 4.16
N MET A 74 22.05 -3.09 3.78
CA MET A 74 20.86 -2.38 4.22
C MET A 74 20.56 -2.56 5.72
N THR A 75 20.97 -3.68 6.29
CA THR A 75 20.75 -4.02 7.70
C THR A 75 22.04 -3.88 8.56
N SER A 76 23.11 -3.35 7.98
CA SER A 76 24.39 -3.20 8.68
C SER A 76 24.25 -2.38 9.96
N GLY A 77 24.80 -2.89 11.06
CA GLY A 77 24.73 -2.24 12.38
C GLY A 77 23.35 -2.23 13.03
N CYS A 78 22.35 -2.87 12.43
CA CYS A 78 21.00 -2.93 12.96
C CYS A 78 20.81 -4.17 13.84
N ARG A 79 20.30 -3.98 15.06
CA ARG A 79 19.88 -5.03 15.99
C ARG A 79 18.36 -5.14 16.11
N LEU A 80 17.65 -4.03 15.85
CA LEU A 80 16.21 -3.93 15.83
C LEU A 80 15.77 -3.22 14.56
N LEU A 81 15.00 -3.89 13.73
CA LEU A 81 14.36 -3.32 12.55
C LEU A 81 12.86 -3.19 12.80
N CYS A 82 12.34 -1.98 12.65
CA CYS A 82 10.91 -1.71 12.77
C CYS A 82 10.34 -1.41 11.39
N PHE A 83 9.35 -2.18 10.96
CA PHE A 83 8.58 -1.93 9.75
C PHE A 83 7.21 -1.34 10.10
N ASP A 84 6.98 -0.13 9.64
CA ASP A 84 5.63 0.41 9.57
C ASP A 84 4.94 -0.08 8.31
N GLU A 85 3.64 -0.41 8.45
CA GLU A 85 2.79 -0.81 7.34
C GLU A 85 3.37 -2.00 6.56
N PHE A 86 3.71 -3.09 7.27
CA PHE A 86 4.14 -4.34 6.65
C PHE A 86 2.99 -4.90 5.81
N HIS A 87 3.09 -4.71 4.50
CA HIS A 87 2.01 -4.97 3.58
C HIS A 87 2.58 -5.46 2.25
N LEU A 88 1.97 -6.51 1.70
CA LEU A 88 2.40 -7.13 0.46
C LEU A 88 1.33 -6.92 -0.62
N HIS A 89 1.70 -6.20 -1.67
CA HIS A 89 0.82 -5.92 -2.79
C HIS A 89 1.26 -6.61 -4.08
N ASP A 90 2.57 -6.82 -4.24
CA ASP A 90 3.12 -7.41 -5.45
C ASP A 90 3.55 -8.86 -5.19
N PRO A 91 2.98 -9.83 -5.93
CA PRO A 91 3.42 -11.22 -5.84
C PRO A 91 4.91 -11.41 -6.16
N GLY A 92 5.50 -10.53 -6.97
CA GLY A 92 6.93 -10.55 -7.28
C GLY A 92 7.81 -10.35 -6.06
N ASP A 93 7.32 -9.63 -5.06
CA ASP A 93 8.06 -9.36 -3.83
C ASP A 93 8.02 -10.52 -2.82
N ALA A 94 7.17 -11.52 -3.01
CA ALA A 94 7.01 -12.64 -2.07
C ALA A 94 8.32 -13.39 -1.81
N MET A 95 9.12 -13.61 -2.85
CA MET A 95 10.41 -14.28 -2.73
C MET A 95 11.45 -13.40 -2.01
N LEU A 96 11.44 -12.10 -2.28
CA LEU A 96 12.33 -11.12 -1.63
C LEU A 96 12.01 -10.99 -0.14
N ILE A 97 10.70 -11.00 0.23
CA ILE A 97 10.28 -10.97 1.63
C ILE A 97 10.74 -12.21 2.37
N LYS A 98 10.58 -13.40 1.76
CA LYS A 98 11.08 -14.63 2.35
C LYS A 98 12.58 -14.53 2.63
N ALA A 99 13.37 -14.13 1.64
CA ALA A 99 14.82 -13.98 1.78
C ALA A 99 15.19 -12.92 2.83
N LEU A 100 14.44 -11.82 2.93
CA LEU A 100 14.65 -10.80 3.96
C LEU A 100 14.36 -11.34 5.36
N LEU A 101 13.26 -12.04 5.56
CA LEU A 101 12.91 -12.63 6.86
C LEU A 101 13.97 -13.66 7.29
N GLU A 102 14.38 -14.54 6.38
CA GLU A 102 15.47 -15.50 6.62
C GLU A 102 16.77 -14.78 7.01
N HIS A 103 17.14 -13.73 6.28
CA HIS A 103 18.32 -12.92 6.57
C HIS A 103 18.26 -12.29 7.97
N LEU A 104 17.13 -11.65 8.33
CA LEU A 104 16.98 -11.01 9.63
C LEU A 104 17.09 -12.00 10.78
N PHE A 105 16.42 -13.15 10.68
CA PHE A 105 16.42 -14.16 11.74
C PHE A 105 17.76 -14.90 11.86
N GLN A 106 18.43 -15.18 10.74
CA GLN A 106 19.77 -15.78 10.74
C GLN A 106 20.82 -14.87 11.38
N HIS A 107 20.68 -13.54 11.24
CA HIS A 107 21.61 -12.56 11.81
C HIS A 107 21.19 -12.05 13.18
N GLY A 108 20.14 -12.61 13.78
CA GLY A 108 19.66 -12.23 15.12
C GLY A 108 19.12 -10.79 15.18
N ILE A 109 18.65 -10.26 14.05
CA ILE A 109 18.01 -8.95 14.00
C ILE A 109 16.55 -9.09 14.43
N VAL A 110 16.19 -8.43 15.51
CA VAL A 110 14.80 -8.42 16.01
C VAL A 110 13.92 -7.63 15.04
N LEU A 111 12.80 -8.22 14.65
CA LEU A 111 11.82 -7.57 13.80
C LEU A 111 10.59 -7.13 14.59
N LEU A 112 10.22 -5.86 14.48
CA LEU A 112 8.96 -5.32 14.94
C LEU A 112 8.18 -4.82 13.72
N ALA A 113 7.03 -5.40 13.43
CA ALA A 113 6.25 -5.03 12.26
C ALA A 113 4.81 -4.65 12.66
N THR A 114 4.28 -3.59 12.04
CA THR A 114 2.84 -3.26 12.10
C THR A 114 2.19 -3.56 10.76
N SER A 115 0.96 -4.09 10.78
CA SER A 115 0.19 -4.40 9.59
C SER A 115 -1.29 -4.13 9.78
N ASN A 116 -2.02 -3.99 8.69
CA ASN A 116 -3.48 -3.94 8.70
C ASN A 116 -4.10 -5.34 8.66
N TYR A 117 -3.30 -6.37 8.37
CA TYR A 117 -3.74 -7.74 8.14
C TYR A 117 -3.00 -8.74 9.04
N PRO A 118 -3.66 -9.83 9.44
CA PRO A 118 -2.95 -10.96 10.03
C PRO A 118 -1.99 -11.59 9.01
N PRO A 119 -0.97 -12.34 9.45
CA PRO A 119 -0.01 -12.96 8.54
C PRO A 119 -0.65 -13.80 7.42
N GLU A 120 -1.76 -14.48 7.71
CA GLU A 120 -2.49 -15.34 6.79
C GLU A 120 -3.18 -14.56 5.66
N MET A 121 -3.47 -13.28 5.89
CA MET A 121 -4.10 -12.38 4.93
C MET A 121 -3.10 -11.53 4.16
N LEU A 122 -1.81 -11.75 4.35
CA LEU A 122 -0.78 -11.16 3.51
C LEU A 122 -0.77 -11.89 2.16
N LEU A 123 -0.89 -11.15 1.07
CA LEU A 123 -1.00 -11.68 -0.29
C LEU A 123 -2.15 -12.69 -0.45
N PRO A 124 -3.42 -12.27 -0.26
CA PRO A 124 -4.57 -13.18 -0.22
C PRO A 124 -4.96 -13.74 -1.59
N ASN A 125 -4.37 -13.25 -2.70
CA ASN A 125 -4.67 -13.73 -4.04
C ASN A 125 -4.37 -15.24 -4.15
N PRO A 126 -5.36 -16.10 -4.42
CA PRO A 126 -5.19 -17.55 -4.43
C PRO A 126 -4.11 -18.05 -5.40
N LEU A 127 -3.86 -17.32 -6.49
CA LEU A 127 -2.81 -17.68 -7.48
C LEU A 127 -1.38 -17.57 -6.92
N TYR A 128 -1.20 -16.78 -5.86
CA TYR A 128 0.13 -16.46 -5.32
C TYR A 128 0.27 -16.75 -3.84
N HIS A 129 -0.84 -16.98 -3.14
CA HIS A 129 -0.86 -17.22 -1.69
C HIS A 129 0.05 -18.38 -1.28
N ASP A 130 0.00 -19.50 -2.00
CA ASP A 130 0.82 -20.67 -1.73
C ASP A 130 2.32 -20.37 -1.74
N ARG A 131 2.74 -19.44 -2.60
CA ARG A 131 4.16 -19.01 -2.66
C ARG A 131 4.56 -18.19 -1.43
N PHE A 132 3.60 -17.62 -0.72
CA PHE A 132 3.84 -16.82 0.47
C PHE A 132 3.73 -17.61 1.78
N LEU A 133 3.15 -18.81 1.77
CA LEU A 133 3.03 -19.67 2.96
C LEU A 133 4.36 -19.88 3.71
N PRO A 134 5.53 -20.06 3.05
CA PRO A 134 6.81 -20.17 3.76
C PRO A 134 7.15 -18.89 4.56
N SER A 135 6.82 -17.71 4.05
CA SER A 135 7.02 -16.43 4.77
C SER A 135 6.08 -16.30 5.97
N ILE A 136 4.83 -16.74 5.83
CA ILE A 136 3.87 -16.81 6.94
C ILE A 136 4.39 -17.74 8.04
N ALA A 137 4.93 -18.92 7.65
CA ALA A 137 5.53 -19.86 8.60
C ALA A 137 6.72 -19.24 9.35
N LEU A 138 7.59 -18.48 8.66
CA LEU A 138 8.70 -17.75 9.29
C LEU A 138 8.20 -16.70 10.28
N ILE A 139 7.18 -15.91 9.90
CA ILE A 139 6.57 -14.92 10.78
C ILE A 139 6.03 -15.61 12.05
N ARG A 140 5.28 -16.71 11.90
CA ARG A 140 4.71 -17.45 13.02
C ARG A 140 5.75 -18.09 13.92
N ALA A 141 6.86 -18.56 13.36
CA ALA A 141 7.94 -19.23 14.10
C ALA A 141 8.81 -18.25 14.91
N HIS A 142 9.01 -17.03 14.40
CA HIS A 142 9.98 -16.08 14.95
C HIS A 142 9.37 -14.83 15.56
N LEU A 143 8.08 -14.53 15.33
CA LEU A 143 7.42 -13.33 15.83
C LEU A 143 6.22 -13.68 16.73
N THR A 144 6.07 -12.94 17.81
CA THR A 144 4.82 -12.95 18.57
C THR A 144 3.77 -12.14 17.80
N VAL A 145 2.70 -12.80 17.36
CA VAL A 145 1.63 -12.15 16.59
C VAL A 145 0.57 -11.61 17.56
N VAL A 146 0.41 -10.30 17.56
CA VAL A 146 -0.52 -9.57 18.43
C VAL A 146 -1.62 -8.90 17.59
N ALA A 147 -2.87 -9.22 17.90
CA ALA A 147 -4.03 -8.57 17.29
C ALA A 147 -4.47 -7.37 18.13
N LEU A 148 -4.55 -6.19 17.51
CA LEU A 148 -5.16 -5.00 18.13
C LEU A 148 -6.64 -4.94 17.74
N ASN A 149 -7.46 -5.75 18.43
CA ASN A 149 -8.91 -5.81 18.27
C ASN A 149 -9.58 -4.98 19.37
N GLY A 150 -9.54 -3.65 19.23
CA GLY A 150 -10.35 -2.76 20.06
C GLY A 150 -11.76 -2.60 19.47
N GLU A 151 -12.80 -2.48 20.27
CA GLU A 151 -14.17 -2.19 19.80
C GLU A 151 -14.33 -0.75 19.28
N GLU A 152 -13.43 0.17 19.65
CA GLU A 152 -13.48 1.57 19.24
C GLU A 152 -12.43 1.90 18.18
N ASP A 153 -12.86 2.42 17.05
CA ASP A 153 -12.00 3.09 16.08
C ASP A 153 -11.72 4.52 16.57
N TYR A 154 -10.53 4.75 17.11
CA TYR A 154 -10.12 6.07 17.61
C TYR A 154 -10.12 7.16 16.52
N ARG A 155 -10.21 6.80 15.23
CA ARG A 155 -10.31 7.73 14.11
C ARG A 155 -11.75 8.07 13.74
N GLU A 156 -12.75 7.24 14.06
CA GLU A 156 -14.15 7.56 13.79
C GLU A 156 -14.63 8.83 14.51
N ARG A 157 -13.95 9.23 15.60
CA ARG A 157 -14.21 10.52 16.28
C ARG A 157 -13.68 11.76 15.54
N HIS A 158 -12.79 11.61 14.54
CA HIS A 158 -12.16 12.76 13.85
C HIS A 158 -12.12 12.68 12.31
N LEU A 159 -12.65 11.64 11.65
CA LEU A 159 -12.32 11.34 10.26
C LEU A 159 -13.42 11.56 9.22
N SER A 160 -14.58 12.11 9.55
CA SER A 160 -15.64 12.28 8.54
C SER A 160 -15.59 13.59 7.76
N GLN A 161 -14.71 14.55 8.09
CA GLN A 161 -14.69 15.85 7.41
C GLN A 161 -13.36 16.31 6.79
N ASP A 162 -12.20 15.72 7.16
CA ASP A 162 -10.90 16.24 6.74
C ASP A 162 -10.06 15.31 5.84
N ASN A 163 -10.58 14.17 5.36
CA ASN A 163 -9.82 13.34 4.44
C ASN A 163 -9.84 13.96 3.04
N ALA A 164 -8.66 14.35 2.52
CA ALA A 164 -8.54 14.95 1.20
C ALA A 164 -9.08 14.06 0.08
N PHE A 165 -9.05 12.73 0.22
CA PHE A 165 -9.70 11.80 -0.72
C PHE A 165 -11.20 12.10 -0.85
N CYS A 166 -11.89 12.32 0.26
CA CYS A 166 -13.33 12.62 0.30
C CYS A 166 -13.67 14.00 -0.27
N SER A 167 -12.69 14.92 -0.40
CA SER A 167 -12.85 16.18 -1.11
C SER A 167 -12.82 16.02 -2.63
N GLY A 168 -12.56 14.81 -3.12
CA GLY A 168 -12.64 14.43 -4.51
C GLY A 168 -14.07 14.42 -5.04
N ARG A 169 -14.28 13.85 -6.21
CA ARG A 169 -15.61 13.76 -6.82
C ARG A 169 -15.69 12.60 -7.82
N MET A 170 -16.88 12.04 -7.97
CA MET A 170 -17.17 11.01 -8.96
C MET A 170 -18.18 11.50 -9.98
N TRP A 171 -17.91 11.31 -11.27
CA TRP A 171 -18.79 11.56 -12.40
C TRP A 171 -19.08 10.27 -13.15
N VAL A 172 -20.32 10.11 -13.55
CA VAL A 172 -20.74 8.97 -14.37
C VAL A 172 -20.97 9.45 -15.79
N ASN A 173 -20.12 8.99 -16.71
CA ASN A 173 -20.20 9.29 -18.14
C ASN A 173 -20.49 10.77 -18.49
N PRO A 174 -19.68 11.73 -17.98
CA PRO A 174 -19.92 13.15 -18.19
C PRO A 174 -19.82 13.50 -19.68
N ASN A 175 -20.79 14.25 -20.19
CA ASN A 175 -20.77 14.78 -21.54
C ASN A 175 -19.77 15.95 -21.68
N ALA A 176 -19.55 16.44 -22.90
CA ALA A 176 -18.58 17.51 -23.16
C ALA A 176 -18.89 18.81 -22.39
N GLN A 177 -20.16 19.16 -22.22
CA GLN A 177 -20.56 20.34 -21.47
C GLN A 177 -20.30 20.18 -19.97
N GLN A 178 -20.59 19.00 -19.41
CA GLN A 178 -20.27 18.68 -18.01
C GLN A 178 -18.77 18.66 -17.78
N ARG A 179 -17.99 18.09 -18.69
CA ARG A 179 -16.51 18.11 -18.58
C ARG A 179 -15.99 19.56 -18.56
N GLN A 180 -16.51 20.42 -19.41
CA GLN A 180 -16.13 21.84 -19.43
C GLN A 180 -16.58 22.57 -18.13
N LEU A 181 -17.79 22.30 -17.63
CA LEU A 181 -18.32 22.91 -16.40
C LEU A 181 -17.47 22.57 -15.17
N TYR A 182 -16.90 21.37 -15.13
CA TYR A 182 -16.10 20.88 -13.99
C TYR A 182 -14.59 20.94 -14.24
N ASP A 183 -14.13 21.61 -15.27
CA ASP A 183 -12.72 21.72 -15.66
C ASP A 183 -12.03 20.36 -15.82
N LEU A 184 -12.78 19.33 -16.23
CA LEU A 184 -12.21 18.01 -16.52
C LEU A 184 -11.47 18.06 -17.87
N PRO A 185 -10.19 17.62 -17.91
CA PRO A 185 -9.43 17.60 -19.16
C PRO A 185 -10.14 16.82 -20.27
N SER A 186 -10.01 17.30 -21.51
CA SER A 186 -10.46 16.53 -22.67
C SER A 186 -9.52 15.37 -22.96
N LEU A 187 -10.07 14.26 -23.45
CA LEU A 187 -9.30 13.11 -23.95
C LEU A 187 -9.43 13.05 -25.48
N PRO A 188 -8.40 12.58 -26.19
CA PRO A 188 -7.03 12.31 -25.78
C PRO A 188 -6.07 13.47 -26.12
N GLY A 189 -5.16 13.79 -25.18
CA GLY A 189 -3.93 14.52 -25.49
C GLY A 189 -2.78 13.58 -25.83
N GLU A 190 -1.63 14.11 -26.22
CA GLU A 190 -0.41 13.30 -26.32
C GLU A 190 -0.02 12.80 -24.94
N PRO A 191 0.20 11.46 -24.76
CA PRO A 191 0.60 10.92 -23.48
C PRO A 191 1.92 11.50 -23.00
N VAL A 192 1.99 11.79 -21.70
CA VAL A 192 3.19 12.29 -21.03
C VAL A 192 3.94 11.12 -20.40
N SER A 193 5.23 11.01 -20.66
CA SER A 193 6.09 10.00 -20.03
C SER A 193 6.52 10.46 -18.64
N LEU A 194 6.25 9.64 -17.64
CA LEU A 194 6.65 9.85 -16.24
C LEU A 194 7.69 8.81 -15.85
N THR A 195 8.84 9.25 -15.37
CA THR A 195 9.82 8.35 -14.76
C THR A 195 9.46 8.10 -13.31
N VAL A 196 9.17 6.84 -12.96
CA VAL A 196 8.79 6.41 -11.61
C VAL A 196 9.76 5.31 -11.18
N GLY A 197 10.70 5.65 -10.33
CA GLY A 197 11.80 4.76 -9.99
C GLY A 197 12.65 4.45 -11.24
N TYR A 198 12.65 3.17 -11.63
CA TYR A 198 13.34 2.68 -12.84
C TYR A 198 12.38 2.41 -14.03
N ARG A 199 11.09 2.74 -13.87
CA ARG A 199 10.05 2.51 -14.89
C ARG A 199 9.63 3.82 -15.56
N THR A 200 9.10 3.69 -16.76
CA THR A 200 8.41 4.77 -17.44
C THR A 200 6.93 4.44 -17.53
N LEU A 201 6.09 5.32 -16.99
CA LEU A 201 4.64 5.24 -17.10
C LEU A 201 4.14 6.29 -18.07
N LEU A 202 3.06 5.98 -18.79
CA LEU A 202 2.39 6.93 -19.67
C LEU A 202 1.15 7.47 -18.96
N ALA A 203 1.10 8.77 -18.74
CA ALA A 203 -0.06 9.48 -18.22
C ALA A 203 -0.77 10.24 -19.34
N ALA A 204 -2.07 10.49 -19.21
CA ALA A 204 -2.80 11.34 -20.14
C ALA A 204 -2.36 12.81 -20.03
N ALA A 205 -2.07 13.26 -18.80
CA ALA A 205 -1.46 14.55 -18.51
C ALA A 205 -0.79 14.53 -17.13
N ALA A 206 0.24 15.37 -16.95
CA ALA A 206 0.89 15.57 -15.66
C ALA A 206 1.25 17.05 -15.49
N SER A 207 0.79 17.63 -14.41
CA SER A 207 1.14 19.00 -13.98
C SER A 207 1.26 19.04 -12.46
N PRO A 208 1.88 20.03 -11.86
CA PRO A 208 1.93 20.15 -10.40
C PRO A 208 0.56 20.14 -9.73
N ALA A 209 -0.50 20.56 -10.45
CA ALA A 209 -1.86 20.65 -9.93
C ALA A 209 -2.67 19.36 -10.11
N LEU A 210 -2.35 18.52 -11.11
CA LEU A 210 -3.17 17.36 -11.47
C LEU A 210 -2.35 16.29 -12.17
N LEU A 211 -2.46 15.06 -11.72
CA LEU A 211 -2.00 13.87 -12.42
C LEU A 211 -3.21 13.15 -13.03
N HIS A 212 -3.22 13.00 -14.36
CA HIS A 212 -4.33 12.43 -15.11
C HIS A 212 -3.92 11.13 -15.77
N PHE A 213 -4.60 10.05 -15.41
CA PHE A 213 -4.50 8.74 -16.06
C PHE A 213 -5.84 8.30 -16.60
N THR A 214 -5.84 7.62 -17.73
CA THR A 214 -6.97 6.74 -18.08
C THR A 214 -6.86 5.42 -17.34
N PHE A 215 -7.97 4.69 -17.21
CA PHE A 215 -7.97 3.34 -16.63
C PHE A 215 -6.98 2.41 -17.35
N THR A 216 -6.91 2.51 -18.67
CA THR A 216 -5.98 1.70 -19.48
C THR A 216 -4.53 1.98 -19.14
N GLN A 217 -4.15 3.25 -19.01
CA GLN A 217 -2.78 3.65 -18.70
C GLN A 217 -2.34 3.24 -17.29
N LEU A 218 -3.26 3.22 -16.33
CA LEU A 218 -2.93 2.94 -14.93
C LEU A 218 -3.23 1.50 -14.52
N CYS A 219 -4.38 0.95 -14.89
CA CYS A 219 -4.83 -0.34 -14.37
C CYS A 219 -4.63 -1.50 -15.37
N GLN A 220 -4.64 -1.26 -16.68
CA GLN A 220 -4.35 -2.30 -17.67
C GLN A 220 -2.85 -2.37 -18.02
N ALA A 221 -2.09 -1.31 -17.82
CA ALA A 221 -0.63 -1.34 -17.91
C ALA A 221 0.00 -2.12 -16.75
N ALA A 222 1.27 -2.50 -16.90
CA ALA A 222 2.03 -3.25 -15.90
C ALA A 222 2.53 -2.31 -14.77
N THR A 223 1.62 -1.64 -14.07
CA THR A 223 1.90 -0.79 -12.92
C THR A 223 1.87 -1.58 -11.62
N ALA A 224 2.51 -1.07 -10.59
CA ALA A 224 2.59 -1.66 -9.26
C ALA A 224 2.28 -0.61 -8.18
N VAL A 225 1.97 -1.06 -6.97
CA VAL A 225 1.67 -0.20 -5.82
C VAL A 225 2.80 0.79 -5.53
N MET A 226 4.05 0.36 -5.72
CA MET A 226 5.22 1.23 -5.54
C MET A 226 5.21 2.43 -6.48
N ASP A 227 4.70 2.26 -7.70
CA ASP A 227 4.56 3.36 -8.65
C ASP A 227 3.55 4.38 -8.12
N TYR A 228 2.41 3.92 -7.59
CA TYR A 228 1.37 4.78 -7.01
C TYR A 228 1.88 5.55 -5.78
N LEU A 229 2.56 4.85 -4.87
CA LEU A 229 3.16 5.47 -3.68
C LEU A 229 4.17 6.55 -4.04
N THR A 230 5.03 6.29 -5.03
CA THR A 230 6.02 7.26 -5.51
C THR A 230 5.33 8.48 -6.14
N LEU A 231 4.30 8.27 -6.94
CA LEU A 231 3.55 9.36 -7.56
C LEU A 231 2.76 10.19 -6.54
N CYS A 232 2.25 9.57 -5.47
CA CYS A 232 1.58 10.29 -4.37
C CYS A 232 2.50 11.25 -3.62
N GLU A 233 3.83 11.06 -3.65
CA GLU A 233 4.80 12.00 -3.08
C GLU A 233 4.85 13.33 -3.85
N SER A 234 4.50 13.31 -5.14
CA SER A 234 4.61 14.46 -6.04
C SER A 234 3.26 15.06 -6.44
N TYR A 235 2.17 14.31 -6.37
CA TYR A 235 0.88 14.73 -6.89
C TYR A 235 -0.23 14.54 -5.84
N ALA A 236 -0.78 15.64 -5.36
CA ALA A 236 -1.85 15.64 -4.35
C ALA A 236 -3.27 15.48 -4.94
N VAL A 237 -3.44 15.62 -6.25
CA VAL A 237 -4.72 15.46 -6.94
C VAL A 237 -4.56 14.54 -8.14
N TRP A 238 -5.38 13.51 -8.20
CA TRP A 238 -5.39 12.54 -9.30
C TRP A 238 -6.75 12.53 -9.99
N LEU A 239 -6.72 12.48 -11.31
CA LEU A 239 -7.87 12.17 -12.15
C LEU A 239 -7.68 10.77 -12.73
N LEU A 240 -8.59 9.87 -12.42
CA LEU A 240 -8.68 8.55 -13.06
C LEU A 240 -9.92 8.55 -13.96
N ASP A 241 -9.69 8.47 -15.25
CA ASP A 241 -10.71 8.64 -16.28
C ASP A 241 -11.01 7.32 -17.02
N GLU A 242 -12.16 7.28 -17.68
CA GLU A 242 -12.63 6.17 -18.50
C GLU A 242 -12.72 4.82 -17.77
N VAL A 243 -13.06 4.82 -16.48
CA VAL A 243 -13.15 3.58 -15.70
C VAL A 243 -14.36 2.77 -16.16
N PRO A 244 -14.14 1.56 -16.72
CA PRO A 244 -15.23 0.70 -17.19
C PRO A 244 -15.84 -0.10 -16.02
N PRO A 245 -16.99 -0.80 -16.22
CA PRO A 245 -17.44 -1.83 -15.30
C PRO A 245 -16.31 -2.85 -15.06
N LEU A 246 -15.93 -3.08 -13.81
CA LEU A 246 -14.75 -3.90 -13.50
C LEU A 246 -14.91 -5.36 -13.92
N ALA A 247 -16.14 -5.88 -14.00
CA ALA A 247 -16.41 -7.23 -14.53
C ALA A 247 -16.01 -7.40 -16.01
N THR A 248 -15.83 -6.29 -16.75
CA THR A 248 -15.44 -6.33 -18.18
C THR A 248 -13.93 -6.40 -18.41
N VAL A 249 -13.14 -6.34 -17.34
CA VAL A 249 -11.67 -6.37 -17.40
C VAL A 249 -11.11 -7.56 -16.62
N GLY A 250 -9.88 -7.95 -16.96
CA GLY A 250 -9.25 -9.12 -16.32
C GLY A 250 -8.89 -8.88 -14.85
N PRO A 251 -8.74 -9.97 -14.06
CA PRO A 251 -8.48 -9.91 -12.60
C PRO A 251 -7.28 -9.06 -12.21
N ALA A 252 -6.22 -9.05 -13.03
CA ALA A 252 -5.03 -8.23 -12.76
C ALA A 252 -5.33 -6.72 -12.84
N ALA A 253 -6.18 -6.28 -13.77
CA ALA A 253 -6.60 -4.88 -13.86
C ALA A 253 -7.56 -4.51 -12.74
N GLN A 254 -8.46 -5.41 -12.35
CA GLN A 254 -9.33 -5.25 -11.17
C GLN A 254 -8.50 -5.05 -9.90
N GLN A 255 -7.50 -5.90 -9.68
CA GLN A 255 -6.62 -5.80 -8.51
C GLN A 255 -5.83 -4.49 -8.49
N ARG A 256 -5.32 -4.05 -9.65
CA ARG A 256 -4.61 -2.75 -9.72
C ARG A 256 -5.54 -1.58 -9.41
N PHE A 257 -6.78 -1.61 -9.90
CA PHE A 257 -7.76 -0.59 -9.54
C PHE A 257 -8.02 -0.54 -8.03
N ILE A 258 -8.25 -1.70 -7.39
CA ILE A 258 -8.40 -1.81 -5.94
C ILE A 258 -7.18 -1.22 -5.23
N ASN A 259 -5.97 -1.59 -5.65
CA ASN A 259 -4.73 -1.11 -5.06
C ASN A 259 -4.56 0.42 -5.23
N VAL A 260 -4.92 0.97 -6.39
CA VAL A 260 -4.91 2.43 -6.62
C VAL A 260 -5.83 3.14 -5.62
N ILE A 261 -7.09 2.69 -5.50
CA ILE A 261 -8.04 3.31 -4.58
C ILE A 261 -7.56 3.20 -3.13
N ASP A 262 -6.99 2.06 -2.75
CA ASP A 262 -6.44 1.84 -1.42
C ASP A 262 -5.30 2.83 -1.12
N VAL A 263 -4.32 2.96 -2.02
CA VAL A 263 -3.19 3.87 -1.86
C VAL A 263 -3.66 5.33 -1.80
N LEU A 264 -4.53 5.75 -2.72
CA LEU A 264 -5.01 7.14 -2.75
C LEU A 264 -5.79 7.49 -1.48
N TYR A 265 -6.61 6.58 -0.97
CA TYR A 265 -7.34 6.75 0.27
C TYR A 265 -6.41 6.87 1.49
N GLU A 266 -5.43 5.97 1.62
CA GLU A 266 -4.48 5.94 2.73
C GLU A 266 -3.52 7.13 2.73
N LYS A 267 -3.09 7.57 1.55
CA LYS A 267 -2.23 8.75 1.38
C LYS A 267 -3.02 10.07 1.35
N GLN A 268 -4.35 10.01 1.52
CA GLN A 268 -5.24 11.18 1.51
C GLN A 268 -5.11 12.02 0.23
N ILE A 269 -4.96 11.36 -0.90
CA ILE A 269 -4.87 12.01 -2.21
C ILE A 269 -6.28 12.32 -2.70
N ARG A 270 -6.52 13.55 -3.13
CA ARG A 270 -7.80 13.94 -3.72
C ARG A 270 -8.04 13.20 -5.03
N LEU A 271 -9.11 12.40 -5.09
CA LEU A 271 -9.46 11.62 -6.27
C LEU A 271 -10.62 12.25 -7.04
N LEU A 272 -10.36 12.56 -8.30
CA LEU A 272 -11.36 12.86 -9.32
C LEU A 272 -11.56 11.58 -10.14
N LEU A 273 -12.77 11.02 -10.13
CA LEU A 273 -13.06 9.72 -10.73
C LEU A 273 -14.12 9.86 -11.82
N VAL A 274 -13.79 9.50 -13.04
CA VAL A 274 -14.73 9.46 -14.16
C VAL A 274 -14.97 8.02 -14.57
N THR A 275 -16.21 7.56 -14.41
CA THR A 275 -16.62 6.18 -14.69
C THR A 275 -17.60 6.12 -15.85
N ARG A 276 -17.66 4.99 -16.54
CA ARG A 276 -18.63 4.72 -17.60
C ARG A 276 -19.98 4.22 -17.08
N CYS A 277 -20.08 3.96 -15.77
CA CYS A 277 -21.28 3.43 -15.12
C CYS A 277 -21.37 3.92 -13.67
N ASP A 278 -22.50 3.72 -13.04
CA ASP A 278 -22.67 3.99 -11.62
C ASP A 278 -21.82 3.05 -10.74
N LEU A 279 -21.70 3.38 -9.45
CA LEU A 279 -20.85 2.64 -8.53
C LEU A 279 -21.30 1.20 -8.32
N GLU A 280 -22.58 0.93 -8.32
CA GLU A 280 -23.10 -0.43 -8.13
C GLU A 280 -22.72 -1.32 -9.31
N THR A 281 -22.91 -0.81 -10.54
CA THR A 281 -22.50 -1.47 -11.77
C THR A 281 -20.98 -1.60 -11.88
N LEU A 282 -20.25 -0.58 -11.40
CA LEU A 282 -18.79 -0.57 -11.44
C LEU A 282 -18.17 -1.77 -10.72
N VAL A 283 -18.69 -2.12 -9.54
CA VAL A 283 -18.16 -3.20 -8.70
C VAL A 283 -18.89 -4.54 -8.85
N ALA A 284 -19.99 -4.57 -9.59
CA ALA A 284 -20.79 -5.77 -9.76
C ALA A 284 -19.98 -6.89 -10.45
N GLY A 285 -20.14 -8.12 -9.98
CA GLY A 285 -19.49 -9.31 -10.58
C GLY A 285 -17.99 -9.41 -10.35
N VAL A 286 -17.42 -8.62 -9.45
CA VAL A 286 -16.01 -8.74 -9.02
C VAL A 286 -15.95 -9.64 -7.79
N GLU A 287 -15.19 -10.73 -7.88
CA GLU A 287 -15.05 -11.73 -6.81
C GLU A 287 -13.85 -11.48 -5.88
N LEU A 288 -13.07 -10.39 -6.10
CA LEU A 288 -11.93 -10.08 -5.27
C LEU A 288 -12.37 -9.62 -3.87
N GLU A 289 -11.73 -10.14 -2.83
CA GLU A 289 -12.10 -9.94 -1.42
C GLU A 289 -12.17 -8.46 -1.02
N ASP A 290 -11.24 -7.65 -1.54
CA ASP A 290 -11.12 -6.23 -1.17
C ASP A 290 -12.11 -5.30 -1.89
N ILE A 291 -12.95 -5.82 -2.79
CA ILE A 291 -13.86 -4.99 -3.58
C ILE A 291 -14.89 -4.24 -2.70
N GLN A 292 -15.35 -4.85 -1.61
CA GLN A 292 -16.30 -4.23 -0.70
C GLN A 292 -15.69 -3.04 0.04
N ARG A 293 -14.42 -3.14 0.40
CA ARG A 293 -13.67 -2.01 0.99
C ARG A 293 -13.51 -0.88 -0.02
N THR A 294 -13.15 -1.21 -1.26
CA THR A 294 -13.04 -0.24 -2.36
C THR A 294 -14.38 0.47 -2.60
N ARG A 295 -15.48 -0.30 -2.65
CA ARG A 295 -16.84 0.26 -2.74
C ARG A 295 -17.14 1.26 -1.63
N SER A 296 -16.87 0.89 -0.37
CA SER A 296 -17.10 1.75 0.80
C SER A 296 -16.30 3.06 0.73
N ARG A 297 -15.05 3.01 0.24
CA ARG A 297 -14.22 4.20 0.04
C ARG A 297 -14.78 5.11 -1.08
N LEU A 298 -15.16 4.53 -2.21
CA LEU A 298 -15.75 5.26 -3.34
C LEU A 298 -17.13 5.86 -3.02
N GLN A 299 -17.89 5.26 -2.11
CA GLN A 299 -19.16 5.83 -1.63
C GLN A 299 -18.98 7.16 -0.91
N GLN A 300 -17.79 7.46 -0.39
CA GLN A 300 -17.48 8.72 0.28
C GLN A 300 -17.21 9.87 -0.70
N LEU A 301 -17.04 9.58 -1.99
CA LEU A 301 -16.85 10.61 -3.01
C LEU A 301 -18.21 11.24 -3.34
N PRO A 302 -18.34 12.60 -3.24
CA PRO A 302 -19.50 13.32 -3.74
C PRO A 302 -19.77 12.99 -5.21
N ARG A 303 -21.02 12.72 -5.54
CA ARG A 303 -21.44 12.48 -6.93
C ARG A 303 -21.80 13.80 -7.58
N ALA A 304 -21.28 14.05 -8.78
CA ALA A 304 -21.76 15.15 -9.60
C ALA A 304 -22.96 14.67 -10.41
N VAL A 305 -24.01 15.47 -10.38
CA VAL A 305 -25.23 15.25 -11.16
C VAL A 305 -25.07 15.84 -12.55
#